data_c64f2b5e292e4d419dd4fc9619195b9c
#
_entry.id   c64f2b5e292e4d419dd4fc9619195b9c
#
_cell.length_a   1.000
_cell.length_b   1.000
_cell.length_c   1.000
_cell.angle_alpha   90.00
_cell.angle_beta   90.00
_cell.angle_gamma   90.00
#
_symmetry.space_group_name_H-M   'P 1'
#
loop_
_entity.id
_entity.type
_entity.pdbx_description
1 polymer ?
#
loop_
_entity_poly.entity_id
_entity_poly.type
_entity_poly.pdbx_seq_one_letter_code
_entity_poly.pdbx_strand_id
1 'polypeptide(L)'
;ICLYWNIGKAILQKQEEEGWGAKVIDRMAKDLKDAFPDMSGFSPRNIKYMRKFAECWPDFEIVQRVVAQIPWRTNRMLLDKLDTQEERIWYAHKTIENGWSSTILDLQIQSKLIERTGKSDTNFPVALPPADSDMANQIFKDPYLFDFLGTDMPRREVEIERKLTEHIQNFLLELGQGFAFVGRQVHLEVGGDDFYIDLLFYHLKLRCYVVIELKACDFEPGFISQLNMYQNVVNDILRHPSDNPTIGLLLVKGKNQTVVEYSLAGYQNPIGVAEWKNQMVKALPEELKSSLPSIEEIEKELE
;
A
#
# COMPACT_ATOMS: atom_id res chain seq x y z
N ILE A 1 -2.02 -2.47 25.06
CA ILE A 1 -3.15 -1.92 24.28
C ILE A 1 -4.47 -2.18 25.04
N CYS A 2 -4.80 -3.43 25.38
CA CYS A 2 -6.03 -3.75 26.13
C CYS A 2 -6.17 -2.99 27.46
N LEU A 3 -5.07 -2.84 28.21
CA LEU A 3 -5.05 -2.01 29.42
C LEU A 3 -5.44 -0.55 29.12
N TYR A 4 -4.92 0.02 28.06
CA TYR A 4 -5.24 1.40 27.65
C TYR A 4 -6.70 1.56 27.26
N TRP A 5 -7.26 0.54 26.60
CA TRP A 5 -8.68 0.51 26.29
C TRP A 5 -9.55 0.46 27.56
N ASN A 6 -9.20 -0.43 28.52
CA ASN A 6 -9.91 -0.54 29.79
C ASN A 6 -9.89 0.78 30.60
N ILE A 7 -8.74 1.45 30.65
CA ILE A 7 -8.61 2.77 31.27
C ILE A 7 -9.52 3.79 30.55
N GLY A 8 -9.46 3.81 29.22
CA GLY A 8 -10.31 4.70 28.40
C GLY A 8 -11.80 4.44 28.59
N LYS A 9 -12.20 3.18 28.65
CA LYS A 9 -13.61 2.76 28.88
C LYS A 9 -14.09 3.19 30.26
N ALA A 10 -13.27 2.99 31.30
CA ALA A 10 -13.60 3.43 32.66
C ALA A 10 -13.76 4.96 32.76
N ILE A 11 -12.93 5.73 32.01
CA ILE A 11 -13.07 7.18 31.95
C ILE A 11 -14.39 7.59 31.28
N LEU A 12 -14.73 6.97 30.13
CA LEU A 12 -15.98 7.25 29.44
C LEU A 12 -17.19 6.97 30.32
N GLN A 13 -17.21 5.82 31.01
CA GLN A 13 -18.28 5.44 31.91
C GLN A 13 -18.43 6.46 33.07
N LYS A 14 -17.32 6.85 33.69
CA LYS A 14 -17.34 7.86 34.78
C LYS A 14 -17.73 9.26 34.31
N GLN A 15 -17.41 9.62 33.07
CA GLN A 15 -17.89 10.88 32.48
C GLN A 15 -19.40 10.88 32.29
N GLU A 16 -19.98 9.74 31.92
CA GLU A 16 -21.43 9.58 31.75
C GLU A 16 -22.18 9.57 33.06
N GLU A 17 -21.67 8.82 34.07
CA GLU A 17 -22.30 8.69 35.40
C GLU A 17 -22.15 9.91 36.31
N GLU A 18 -20.97 10.53 36.30
CA GLU A 18 -20.57 11.55 37.31
C GLU A 18 -20.30 12.93 36.69
N GLY A 19 -20.47 13.12 35.38
CA GLY A 19 -20.24 14.40 34.71
C GLY A 19 -18.77 14.86 34.76
N TRP A 20 -17.83 13.95 34.69
CA TRP A 20 -16.40 14.25 34.78
C TRP A 20 -15.92 15.21 33.68
N GLY A 21 -15.45 16.39 34.07
CA GLY A 21 -14.84 17.37 33.19
C GLY A 21 -13.34 17.09 32.91
N ALA A 22 -12.74 17.91 32.04
CA ALA A 22 -11.34 17.77 31.63
C ALA A 22 -10.32 17.77 32.79
N LYS A 23 -10.62 18.49 33.90
CA LYS A 23 -9.75 18.58 35.09
C LYS A 23 -9.57 17.24 35.83
N VAL A 24 -10.50 16.30 35.67
CA VAL A 24 -10.42 14.97 36.30
C VAL A 24 -9.32 14.12 35.62
N ILE A 25 -9.09 14.28 34.32
CA ILE A 25 -8.02 13.57 33.62
C ILE A 25 -6.64 13.99 34.15
N ASP A 26 -6.45 15.28 34.44
CA ASP A 26 -5.16 15.77 34.93
C ASP A 26 -4.91 15.25 36.37
N ARG A 27 -5.95 15.20 37.20
CA ARG A 27 -5.87 14.61 38.55
C ARG A 27 -5.60 13.11 38.49
N MET A 28 -6.32 12.38 37.65
CA MET A 28 -6.12 10.94 37.43
C MET A 28 -4.70 10.61 36.94
N ALA A 29 -4.14 11.45 36.04
CA ALA A 29 -2.76 11.30 35.60
C ALA A 29 -1.76 11.40 36.74
N LYS A 30 -2.00 12.33 37.68
CA LYS A 30 -1.17 12.49 38.88
C LYS A 30 -1.31 11.28 39.80
N ASP A 31 -2.55 10.88 40.11
CA ASP A 31 -2.83 9.76 41.01
C ASP A 31 -2.24 8.45 40.49
N LEU A 32 -2.34 8.20 39.17
CA LEU A 32 -1.73 7.03 38.50
C LEU A 32 -0.20 7.08 38.54
N LYS A 33 0.40 8.27 38.37
CA LYS A 33 1.86 8.43 38.44
C LYS A 33 2.38 8.23 39.88
N ASP A 34 1.62 8.71 40.89
CA ASP A 34 1.97 8.54 42.27
C ASP A 34 1.81 7.07 42.74
N ALA A 35 0.76 6.40 42.25
CA ALA A 35 0.51 4.97 42.56
C ALA A 35 1.45 4.00 41.83
N PHE A 36 1.93 4.38 40.62
CA PHE A 36 2.78 3.54 39.76
C PHE A 36 3.98 4.33 39.23
N PRO A 37 4.93 4.72 40.10
CA PRO A 37 6.04 5.61 39.75
C PRO A 37 6.97 5.02 38.67
N ASP A 38 7.09 3.69 38.62
CA ASP A 38 7.95 2.98 37.67
C ASP A 38 7.27 2.77 36.28
N MET A 39 5.97 3.07 36.15
CA MET A 39 5.25 2.92 34.91
C MET A 39 5.23 4.24 34.12
N SER A 40 5.73 4.15 32.88
CA SER A 40 5.58 5.25 31.91
C SER A 40 4.24 5.15 31.16
N GLY A 41 3.78 6.30 30.63
CA GLY A 41 2.59 6.29 29.75
C GLY A 41 1.32 6.88 30.34
N PHE A 42 1.34 7.38 31.59
CA PHE A 42 0.17 8.00 32.23
C PHE A 42 0.18 9.54 32.20
N SER A 43 0.79 10.13 31.16
CA SER A 43 0.67 11.58 30.97
C SER A 43 -0.79 11.97 30.65
N PRO A 44 -1.24 13.19 31.02
CA PRO A 44 -2.59 13.66 30.70
C PRO A 44 -2.94 13.53 29.21
N ARG A 45 -1.98 13.83 28.34
CA ARG A 45 -2.13 13.66 26.89
C ARG A 45 -2.40 12.21 26.51
N ASN A 46 -1.66 11.27 27.08
CA ASN A 46 -1.82 9.85 26.75
C ASN A 46 -3.13 9.28 27.31
N ILE A 47 -3.57 9.72 28.50
CA ILE A 47 -4.87 9.33 29.05
C ILE A 47 -6.03 9.85 28.18
N LYS A 48 -5.92 11.07 27.63
CA LYS A 48 -6.87 11.55 26.62
C LYS A 48 -6.92 10.67 25.39
N TYR A 49 -5.77 10.16 24.93
CA TYR A 49 -5.73 9.18 23.84
C TYR A 49 -6.34 7.83 24.21
N MET A 50 -6.15 7.34 25.43
CA MET A 50 -6.80 6.12 25.92
C MET A 50 -8.32 6.25 25.90
N ARG A 51 -8.85 7.40 26.33
CA ARG A 51 -10.28 7.72 26.25
C ARG A 51 -10.77 7.73 24.79
N LYS A 52 -10.10 8.50 23.90
CA LYS A 52 -10.42 8.56 22.46
C LYS A 52 -10.35 7.17 21.83
N PHE A 53 -9.38 6.35 22.24
CA PHE A 53 -9.22 4.98 21.78
C PHE A 53 -10.41 4.10 22.13
N ALA A 54 -10.88 4.13 23.38
CA ALA A 54 -12.06 3.38 23.81
C ALA A 54 -13.37 3.90 23.15
N GLU A 55 -13.46 5.19 22.90
CA GLU A 55 -14.57 5.82 22.19
C GLU A 55 -14.64 5.38 20.72
N CYS A 56 -13.48 5.36 20.02
CA CYS A 56 -13.39 4.94 18.61
C CYS A 56 -13.49 3.43 18.41
N TRP A 57 -13.19 2.63 19.44
CA TRP A 57 -13.23 1.18 19.42
C TRP A 57 -14.20 0.65 20.51
N PRO A 58 -15.51 0.76 20.29
CA PRO A 58 -16.49 0.34 21.30
C PRO A 58 -16.51 -1.18 21.50
N ASP A 59 -16.13 -1.95 20.48
CA ASP A 59 -16.08 -3.40 20.50
C ASP A 59 -14.70 -3.91 20.94
N PHE A 60 -14.67 -4.58 22.11
CA PHE A 60 -13.43 -5.11 22.67
C PHE A 60 -12.89 -6.32 21.88
N GLU A 61 -13.72 -7.05 21.17
CA GLU A 61 -13.24 -8.16 20.32
C GLU A 61 -12.35 -7.62 19.17
N ILE A 62 -12.74 -6.52 18.56
CA ILE A 62 -11.93 -5.85 17.53
C ILE A 62 -10.61 -5.38 18.14
N VAL A 63 -10.65 -4.82 19.35
CA VAL A 63 -9.43 -4.39 20.06
C VAL A 63 -8.48 -5.56 20.26
N GLN A 64 -8.97 -6.69 20.77
CA GLN A 64 -8.13 -7.86 21.01
C GLN A 64 -7.59 -8.50 19.73
N ARG A 65 -8.43 -8.65 18.72
CA ARG A 65 -8.10 -9.39 17.49
C ARG A 65 -7.26 -8.60 16.50
N VAL A 66 -7.43 -7.30 16.46
CA VAL A 66 -6.81 -6.44 15.44
C VAL A 66 -5.86 -5.43 16.08
N VAL A 67 -6.41 -4.40 16.72
CA VAL A 67 -5.60 -3.23 17.10
C VAL A 67 -4.61 -3.49 18.23
N ALA A 68 -4.77 -4.55 19.01
CA ALA A 68 -3.79 -4.97 20.03
C ALA A 68 -2.50 -5.53 19.41
N GLN A 69 -2.52 -5.94 18.13
CA GLN A 69 -1.36 -6.47 17.42
C GLN A 69 -0.43 -5.37 16.89
N ILE A 70 -0.86 -4.12 16.89
CA ILE A 70 -0.06 -2.99 16.39
C ILE A 70 0.39 -2.09 17.56
N PRO A 71 1.56 -1.41 17.44
CA PRO A 71 2.10 -0.55 18.48
C PRO A 71 1.17 0.61 18.84
N TRP A 72 1.26 1.12 20.06
CA TRP A 72 0.44 2.25 20.53
C TRP A 72 0.60 3.52 19.68
N ARG A 73 1.83 3.81 19.25
CA ARG A 73 2.10 4.94 18.34
C ARG A 73 1.29 4.82 17.05
N THR A 74 1.23 3.64 16.47
CA THR A 74 0.48 3.34 15.26
C THR A 74 -1.03 3.45 15.48
N ASN A 75 -1.55 2.92 16.61
CA ASN A 75 -2.94 3.10 16.99
C ASN A 75 -3.33 4.58 17.09
N ARG A 76 -2.50 5.40 17.75
CA ARG A 76 -2.75 6.85 17.84
C ARG A 76 -2.81 7.51 16.46
N MET A 77 -1.95 7.11 15.53
CA MET A 77 -1.96 7.64 14.17
C MET A 77 -3.27 7.32 13.44
N LEU A 78 -3.79 6.09 13.57
CA LEU A 78 -5.10 5.72 13.02
C LEU A 78 -6.22 6.61 13.57
N LEU A 79 -6.17 6.91 14.89
CA LEU A 79 -7.16 7.79 15.54
C LEU A 79 -7.06 9.25 15.10
N ASP A 80 -5.87 9.72 14.75
CA ASP A 80 -5.64 11.12 14.40
C ASP A 80 -5.85 11.43 12.92
N LYS A 81 -5.69 10.44 12.05
CA LYS A 81 -5.67 10.64 10.59
C LYS A 81 -6.87 10.06 9.85
N LEU A 82 -7.67 9.23 10.49
CA LEU A 82 -8.81 8.56 9.88
C LEU A 82 -10.10 8.88 10.64
N ASP A 83 -11.16 9.15 9.89
CA ASP A 83 -12.41 9.62 10.45
C ASP A 83 -13.39 8.48 10.75
N THR A 84 -13.40 7.43 9.91
CA THR A 84 -14.35 6.33 10.03
C THR A 84 -13.75 5.10 10.71
N GLN A 85 -14.60 4.26 11.28
CA GLN A 85 -14.20 3.00 11.90
C GLN A 85 -13.74 1.99 10.84
N GLU A 86 -14.41 1.99 9.69
CA GLU A 86 -14.10 1.12 8.55
C GLU A 86 -12.69 1.36 8.02
N GLU A 87 -12.31 2.62 7.81
CA GLU A 87 -10.95 2.99 7.40
C GLU A 87 -9.91 2.55 8.43
N ARG A 88 -10.17 2.81 9.72
CA ARG A 88 -9.25 2.41 10.80
C ARG A 88 -9.05 0.90 10.83
N ILE A 89 -10.13 0.11 10.71
CA ILE A 89 -10.06 -1.36 10.65
C ILE A 89 -9.25 -1.80 9.44
N TRP A 90 -9.54 -1.24 8.27
CA TRP A 90 -8.88 -1.60 7.02
C TRP A 90 -7.38 -1.32 7.09
N TYR A 91 -6.97 -0.12 7.51
CA TYR A 91 -5.56 0.23 7.65
C TYR A 91 -4.86 -0.54 8.77
N ALA A 92 -5.55 -0.89 9.87
CA ALA A 92 -5.01 -1.75 10.90
C ALA A 92 -4.70 -3.15 10.37
N HIS A 93 -5.64 -3.77 9.63
CA HIS A 93 -5.41 -5.06 8.96
C HIS A 93 -4.25 -4.99 7.98
N LYS A 94 -4.21 -3.98 7.11
CA LYS A 94 -3.13 -3.80 6.15
C LYS A 94 -1.77 -3.56 6.84
N THR A 95 -1.76 -2.88 7.98
CA THR A 95 -0.54 -2.70 8.78
C THR A 95 -0.01 -4.03 9.31
N ILE A 96 -0.89 -4.89 9.80
CA ILE A 96 -0.52 -6.23 10.31
C ILE A 96 -0.07 -7.12 9.15
N GLU A 97 -0.86 -7.19 8.10
CA GLU A 97 -0.62 -8.02 6.91
C GLU A 97 0.73 -7.71 6.25
N ASN A 98 1.07 -6.43 6.14
CA ASN A 98 2.26 -5.95 5.44
C ASN A 98 3.43 -5.62 6.38
N GLY A 99 3.27 -5.70 7.69
CA GLY A 99 4.30 -5.35 8.66
C GLY A 99 4.72 -3.87 8.60
N TRP A 100 3.80 -2.95 8.28
CA TRP A 100 4.15 -1.54 8.10
C TRP A 100 4.64 -0.88 9.39
N SER A 101 5.71 -0.12 9.26
CA SER A 101 6.10 0.87 10.27
C SER A 101 5.08 2.02 10.31
N SER A 102 5.09 2.81 11.39
CA SER A 102 4.23 4.00 11.45
C SER A 102 4.51 4.98 10.31
N THR A 103 5.74 5.08 9.82
CA THR A 103 6.10 5.94 8.69
C THR A 103 5.48 5.44 7.38
N ILE A 104 5.56 4.14 7.11
CA ILE A 104 4.95 3.56 5.90
C ILE A 104 3.43 3.66 5.98
N LEU A 105 2.82 3.36 7.13
CA LEU A 105 1.38 3.54 7.32
C LEU A 105 0.96 4.98 7.03
N ASP A 106 1.73 5.97 7.49
CA ASP A 106 1.44 7.37 7.23
C ASP A 106 1.43 7.71 5.74
N LEU A 107 2.42 7.24 5.00
CA LEU A 107 2.48 7.40 3.54
C LEU A 107 1.27 6.73 2.86
N GLN A 108 0.88 5.54 3.29
CA GLN A 108 -0.26 4.83 2.71
C GLN A 108 -1.60 5.53 2.99
N ILE A 109 -1.76 6.14 4.17
CA ILE A 109 -2.94 6.96 4.49
C ILE A 109 -2.95 8.23 3.63
N GLN A 110 -1.82 8.93 3.53
CA GLN A 110 -1.71 10.16 2.72
C GLN A 110 -1.95 9.90 1.24
N SER A 111 -1.49 8.76 0.72
CA SER A 111 -1.72 8.32 -0.67
C SER A 111 -3.13 7.76 -0.89
N LYS A 112 -3.98 7.75 0.13
CA LYS A 112 -5.36 7.25 0.06
C LYS A 112 -5.45 5.82 -0.49
N LEU A 113 -4.58 4.94 -0.02
CA LEU A 113 -4.46 3.58 -0.54
C LEU A 113 -5.81 2.84 -0.59
N ILE A 114 -6.69 3.03 0.42
CA ILE A 114 -8.01 2.40 0.48
C ILE A 114 -8.89 2.76 -0.74
N GLU A 115 -8.77 3.99 -1.25
CA GLU A 115 -9.56 4.45 -2.41
C GLU A 115 -9.05 3.86 -3.73
N ARG A 116 -7.78 3.45 -3.79
CA ARG A 116 -7.10 2.96 -5.00
C ARG A 116 -7.05 1.43 -5.12
N THR A 117 -7.10 0.73 -4.00
CA THR A 117 -7.03 -0.74 -3.95
C THR A 117 -8.24 -1.36 -4.62
N GLY A 118 -8.02 -2.33 -5.52
CA GLY A 118 -9.09 -3.03 -6.23
C GLY A 118 -9.84 -2.19 -7.25
N LYS A 119 -9.22 -1.14 -7.79
CA LYS A 119 -9.84 -0.21 -8.75
C LYS A 119 -9.34 -0.36 -10.19
N SER A 120 -8.34 -1.20 -10.44
CA SER A 120 -7.89 -1.51 -11.81
C SER A 120 -9.02 -2.12 -12.64
N ASP A 121 -9.10 -1.77 -13.92
CA ASP A 121 -10.01 -2.44 -14.85
C ASP A 121 -9.41 -3.79 -15.23
N THR A 122 -10.11 -4.88 -14.98
CA THR A 122 -9.56 -6.23 -15.10
C THR A 122 -10.54 -7.21 -15.74
N ASN A 123 -10.01 -8.26 -16.39
CA ASN A 123 -10.78 -9.44 -16.76
C ASN A 123 -10.60 -10.60 -15.75
N PHE A 124 -10.04 -10.38 -14.59
CA PHE A 124 -9.73 -11.41 -13.58
C PHE A 124 -10.92 -12.31 -13.23
N PRO A 125 -12.17 -11.79 -13.08
CA PRO A 125 -13.31 -12.65 -12.76
C PRO A 125 -13.61 -13.73 -13.81
N VAL A 126 -13.15 -13.52 -15.04
CA VAL A 126 -13.33 -14.48 -16.16
C VAL A 126 -12.07 -15.32 -16.38
N ALA A 127 -10.89 -14.73 -16.17
CA ALA A 127 -9.60 -15.33 -16.52
C ALA A 127 -8.94 -16.13 -15.38
N LEU A 128 -9.37 -15.91 -14.12
CA LEU A 128 -8.78 -16.57 -12.95
C LEU A 128 -9.84 -17.37 -12.18
N PRO A 129 -9.43 -18.42 -11.45
CA PRO A 129 -10.29 -19.05 -10.44
C PRO A 129 -10.78 -18.02 -9.40
N PRO A 130 -11.97 -18.16 -8.81
CA PRO A 130 -12.57 -17.15 -7.94
C PRO A 130 -11.65 -16.67 -6.80
N ALA A 131 -10.98 -17.58 -6.10
CA ALA A 131 -10.09 -17.23 -4.99
C ALA A 131 -8.87 -16.41 -5.46
N ASP A 132 -8.29 -16.75 -6.61
CA ASP A 132 -7.14 -16.05 -7.19
C ASP A 132 -7.58 -14.70 -7.79
N SER A 133 -8.77 -14.64 -8.38
CA SER A 133 -9.40 -13.41 -8.87
C SER A 133 -9.63 -12.41 -7.74
N ASP A 134 -10.21 -12.85 -6.62
CA ASP A 134 -10.46 -11.99 -5.45
C ASP A 134 -9.13 -11.47 -4.87
N MET A 135 -8.12 -12.34 -4.76
CA MET A 135 -6.79 -11.97 -4.29
C MET A 135 -6.12 -10.98 -5.25
N ALA A 136 -6.14 -11.26 -6.55
CA ALA A 136 -5.55 -10.36 -7.56
C ALA A 136 -6.23 -8.99 -7.53
N ASN A 137 -7.56 -8.93 -7.50
CA ASN A 137 -8.29 -7.66 -7.41
C ASN A 137 -7.91 -6.85 -6.14
N GLN A 138 -7.59 -7.49 -5.02
CA GLN A 138 -7.17 -6.80 -3.80
C GLN A 138 -5.71 -6.31 -3.84
N ILE A 139 -4.91 -6.80 -4.77
CA ILE A 139 -3.49 -6.44 -4.91
C ILE A 139 -3.32 -5.28 -5.88
N PHE A 140 -4.02 -5.32 -7.03
CA PHE A 140 -3.88 -4.30 -8.05
C PHE A 140 -4.62 -3.01 -7.70
N LYS A 141 -4.08 -1.89 -8.12
CA LYS A 141 -4.52 -0.53 -7.77
C LYS A 141 -4.80 0.31 -8.99
N ASP A 142 -5.56 1.37 -8.80
CA ASP A 142 -5.74 2.41 -9.80
C ASP A 142 -6.09 3.76 -9.13
N PRO A 143 -5.29 4.81 -9.35
CA PRO A 143 -4.01 4.84 -10.05
C PRO A 143 -2.83 4.32 -9.22
N TYR A 144 -1.72 3.97 -9.87
CA TYR A 144 -0.40 3.84 -9.25
C TYR A 144 0.24 5.21 -9.10
N LEU A 145 0.93 5.45 -7.97
CA LEU A 145 1.56 6.73 -7.67
C LEU A 145 3.09 6.62 -7.76
N PHE A 146 3.68 7.38 -8.68
CA PHE A 146 5.12 7.42 -8.92
C PHE A 146 5.72 8.77 -8.51
N ASP A 147 5.30 9.30 -7.35
CA ASP A 147 5.75 10.57 -6.79
C ASP A 147 7.27 10.63 -6.54
N PHE A 148 7.89 9.48 -6.31
CA PHE A 148 9.35 9.34 -6.14
C PHE A 148 10.14 9.55 -7.43
N LEU A 149 9.51 9.66 -8.60
CA LEU A 149 10.19 9.98 -9.86
C LEU A 149 10.60 11.46 -9.98
N GLY A 150 10.13 12.31 -9.06
CA GLY A 150 10.44 13.74 -9.04
C GLY A 150 9.61 14.57 -10.01
N THR A 151 9.89 15.88 -10.05
CA THR A 151 9.14 16.86 -10.85
C THR A 151 9.50 16.84 -12.33
N ASP A 152 10.73 16.45 -12.67
CA ASP A 152 11.20 16.33 -14.04
C ASP A 152 10.69 15.03 -14.63
N MET A 153 9.45 15.08 -15.11
CA MET A 153 8.78 13.92 -15.69
C MET A 153 9.52 13.42 -16.92
N PRO A 154 9.97 12.15 -16.91
CA PRO A 154 10.47 11.53 -18.11
C PRO A 154 9.33 11.45 -19.14
N ARG A 155 9.66 11.80 -20.39
CA ARG A 155 8.70 11.79 -21.50
C ARG A 155 8.69 10.47 -22.26
N ARG A 156 9.72 9.65 -22.06
CA ARG A 156 9.93 8.37 -22.75
C ARG A 156 9.74 7.20 -21.79
N GLU A 157 9.13 6.14 -22.26
CA GLU A 157 8.89 4.91 -21.48
C GLU A 157 10.18 4.36 -20.86
N VAL A 158 11.25 4.24 -21.65
CA VAL A 158 12.56 3.76 -21.21
C VAL A 158 13.15 4.60 -20.03
N GLU A 159 12.89 5.90 -20.01
CA GLU A 159 13.34 6.76 -18.91
C GLU A 159 12.51 6.52 -17.63
N ILE A 160 11.20 6.25 -17.76
CA ILE A 160 10.32 5.91 -16.66
C ILE A 160 10.76 4.58 -16.05
N GLU A 161 10.94 3.55 -16.87
CA GLU A 161 11.42 2.23 -16.43
C GLU A 161 12.75 2.32 -15.69
N ARG A 162 13.72 3.08 -16.24
CA ARG A 162 15.02 3.28 -15.60
C ARG A 162 14.86 3.91 -14.24
N LYS A 163 14.10 5.00 -14.12
CA LYS A 163 13.84 5.67 -12.84
C LYS A 163 13.08 4.76 -11.86
N LEU A 164 12.10 3.99 -12.31
CA LEU A 164 11.40 3.01 -11.45
C LEU A 164 12.38 1.96 -10.90
N THR A 165 13.34 1.54 -11.72
CA THR A 165 14.36 0.57 -11.29
C THR A 165 15.41 1.19 -10.36
N GLU A 166 15.81 2.43 -10.60
CA GLU A 166 16.67 3.21 -9.69
C GLU A 166 16.01 3.41 -8.32
N HIS A 167 14.68 3.55 -8.28
CA HIS A 167 13.88 3.67 -7.07
C HIS A 167 13.09 2.39 -6.74
N ILE A 168 13.68 1.23 -6.99
CA ILE A 168 12.99 -0.08 -6.90
C ILE A 168 12.33 -0.32 -5.54
N GLN A 169 12.90 0.18 -4.45
CA GLN A 169 12.29 0.05 -3.12
C GLN A 169 10.96 0.78 -3.03
N ASN A 170 10.90 2.03 -3.54
CA ASN A 170 9.67 2.82 -3.54
C ASN A 170 8.65 2.22 -4.50
N PHE A 171 9.10 1.71 -5.64
CA PHE A 171 8.22 1.04 -6.59
C PHE A 171 7.63 -0.26 -6.01
N LEU A 172 8.42 -1.08 -5.32
CA LEU A 172 7.92 -2.27 -4.61
C LEU A 172 6.95 -1.91 -3.48
N LEU A 173 7.18 -0.81 -2.76
CA LEU A 173 6.22 -0.30 -1.76
C LEU A 173 4.91 0.13 -2.41
N GLU A 174 4.98 0.76 -3.59
CA GLU A 174 3.78 1.13 -4.35
C GLU A 174 3.10 -0.10 -4.95
N LEU A 175 3.81 -1.07 -5.50
CA LEU A 175 3.20 -2.32 -5.97
C LEU A 175 2.49 -3.05 -4.82
N GLY A 176 3.13 -3.15 -3.68
CA GLY A 176 2.62 -3.80 -2.47
C GLY A 176 3.32 -5.10 -2.13
N GLN A 177 2.82 -5.78 -1.10
CA GLN A 177 3.43 -7.01 -0.59
C GLN A 177 3.26 -8.17 -1.57
N GLY A 178 4.32 -8.95 -1.69
CA GLY A 178 4.35 -10.19 -2.47
C GLY A 178 5.03 -10.06 -3.82
N PHE A 179 5.33 -8.86 -4.28
CA PHE A 179 6.09 -8.66 -5.52
C PHE A 179 7.59 -8.85 -5.29
N ALA A 180 8.21 -9.69 -6.12
CA ALA A 180 9.64 -9.88 -6.22
C ALA A 180 10.09 -9.44 -7.63
N PHE A 181 11.06 -8.53 -7.69
CA PHE A 181 11.58 -8.03 -8.96
C PHE A 181 12.45 -9.11 -9.64
N VAL A 182 12.13 -9.44 -10.88
CA VAL A 182 12.87 -10.41 -11.70
C VAL A 182 13.81 -9.71 -12.67
N GLY A 183 13.33 -8.68 -13.38
CA GLY A 183 14.17 -7.97 -14.32
C GLY A 183 13.48 -6.80 -15.01
N ARG A 184 14.30 -5.97 -15.64
CA ARG A 184 13.91 -4.89 -16.55
C ARG A 184 14.40 -5.20 -17.94
N GLN A 185 13.63 -4.85 -18.98
CA GLN A 185 13.94 -5.10 -20.38
C GLN A 185 14.34 -6.58 -20.58
N VAL A 186 13.45 -7.46 -20.07
CA VAL A 186 13.70 -8.90 -20.14
C VAL A 186 13.56 -9.37 -21.58
N HIS A 187 14.66 -9.85 -22.13
CA HIS A 187 14.75 -10.31 -23.50
C HIS A 187 14.02 -11.64 -23.69
N LEU A 188 13.20 -11.71 -24.72
CA LEU A 188 12.49 -12.89 -25.20
C LEU A 188 12.79 -13.07 -26.68
N GLU A 189 13.21 -14.26 -27.06
CA GLU A 189 13.37 -14.66 -28.48
C GLU A 189 12.20 -15.54 -28.88
N VAL A 190 11.45 -15.12 -29.88
CA VAL A 190 10.27 -15.84 -30.37
C VAL A 190 10.29 -15.92 -31.88
N GLY A 191 10.48 -17.13 -32.43
CA GLY A 191 10.48 -17.34 -33.87
C GLY A 191 11.64 -16.68 -34.63
N GLY A 192 12.70 -16.26 -33.90
CA GLY A 192 13.88 -15.57 -34.46
C GLY A 192 13.75 -14.04 -34.36
N ASP A 193 12.65 -13.52 -33.79
CA ASP A 193 12.47 -12.09 -33.49
C ASP A 193 12.73 -11.82 -32.00
N ASP A 194 13.33 -10.66 -31.72
CA ASP A 194 13.68 -10.22 -30.38
C ASP A 194 12.57 -9.32 -29.80
N PHE A 195 12.12 -9.63 -28.58
CA PHE A 195 11.15 -8.87 -27.82
C PHE A 195 11.70 -8.53 -26.42
N TYR A 196 11.21 -7.46 -25.84
CA TYR A 196 11.65 -7.01 -24.51
C TYR A 196 10.45 -6.64 -23.64
N ILE A 197 10.34 -7.30 -22.49
CA ILE A 197 9.36 -6.94 -21.45
C ILE A 197 9.91 -5.76 -20.63
N ASP A 198 9.14 -4.69 -20.48
CA ASP A 198 9.57 -3.52 -19.72
C ASP A 198 9.99 -3.90 -18.30
N LEU A 199 9.10 -4.52 -17.55
CA LEU A 199 9.37 -4.97 -16.17
C LEU A 199 8.73 -6.33 -15.92
N LEU A 200 9.51 -7.26 -15.38
CA LEU A 200 9.05 -8.59 -14.99
C LEU A 200 9.17 -8.76 -13.48
N PHE A 201 8.08 -9.18 -12.85
CA PHE A 201 8.00 -9.53 -11.44
C PHE A 201 7.51 -10.96 -11.26
N TYR A 202 7.71 -11.51 -10.05
CA TYR A 202 7.06 -12.72 -9.60
C TYR A 202 6.26 -12.39 -8.33
N HIS A 203 5.00 -12.84 -8.26
CA HIS A 203 4.16 -12.59 -7.10
C HIS A 203 4.07 -13.83 -6.21
N LEU A 204 4.65 -13.75 -5.01
CA LEU A 204 4.87 -14.87 -4.10
C LEU A 204 3.57 -15.54 -3.62
N LYS A 205 2.52 -14.76 -3.33
CA LYS A 205 1.25 -15.29 -2.83
C LYS A 205 0.39 -15.88 -3.95
N LEU A 206 0.34 -15.20 -5.09
CA LEU A 206 -0.37 -15.69 -6.29
C LEU A 206 0.41 -16.76 -7.04
N ARG A 207 1.70 -16.94 -6.74
CA ARG A 207 2.59 -17.91 -7.39
C ARG A 207 2.53 -17.81 -8.92
N CYS A 208 2.73 -16.61 -9.44
CA CYS A 208 2.73 -16.34 -10.87
C CYS A 208 3.70 -15.22 -11.23
N TYR A 209 4.13 -15.20 -12.48
CA TYR A 209 4.80 -14.03 -13.02
C TYR A 209 3.80 -12.89 -13.21
N VAL A 210 4.30 -11.66 -13.13
CA VAL A 210 3.57 -10.44 -13.45
C VAL A 210 4.39 -9.65 -14.45
N VAL A 211 3.87 -9.54 -15.66
CA VAL A 211 4.41 -8.71 -16.74
C VAL A 211 3.82 -7.32 -16.59
N ILE A 212 4.67 -6.30 -16.44
CA ILE A 212 4.25 -4.90 -16.38
C ILE A 212 4.74 -4.19 -17.64
N GLU A 213 3.80 -3.66 -18.41
CA GLU A 213 4.04 -2.78 -19.55
C GLU A 213 3.71 -1.34 -19.18
N LEU A 214 4.61 -0.42 -19.51
CA LEU A 214 4.49 1.00 -19.23
C LEU A 214 4.22 1.76 -20.51
N LYS A 215 3.21 2.62 -20.51
CA LYS A 215 2.92 3.53 -21.61
C LYS A 215 2.93 4.98 -21.12
N ALA A 216 3.69 5.83 -21.78
CA ALA A 216 3.79 7.24 -21.49
C ALA A 216 2.65 8.06 -22.15
N CYS A 217 1.62 7.40 -22.64
CA CYS A 217 0.44 7.95 -23.30
C CYS A 217 -0.86 7.35 -22.73
N ASP A 218 -1.98 7.79 -23.28
CA ASP A 218 -3.29 7.23 -22.96
C ASP A 218 -3.45 5.82 -23.55
N PHE A 219 -4.41 5.09 -22.98
CA PHE A 219 -4.71 3.71 -23.37
C PHE A 219 -5.11 3.59 -24.84
N GLU A 220 -4.51 2.63 -25.52
CA GLU A 220 -4.87 2.17 -26.85
C GLU A 220 -5.15 0.65 -26.85
N PRO A 221 -6.21 0.15 -27.54
CA PRO A 221 -6.57 -1.27 -27.55
C PRO A 221 -5.43 -2.20 -27.99
N GLY A 222 -4.54 -1.73 -28.89
CA GLY A 222 -3.40 -2.49 -29.38
C GLY A 222 -2.40 -2.92 -28.29
N PHE A 223 -2.31 -2.17 -27.18
CA PHE A 223 -1.39 -2.51 -26.08
C PHE A 223 -1.75 -3.84 -25.39
N ILE A 224 -3.06 -4.18 -25.35
CA ILE A 224 -3.51 -5.47 -24.80
C ILE A 224 -2.95 -6.65 -25.61
N SER A 225 -2.91 -6.53 -26.94
CA SER A 225 -2.39 -7.60 -27.81
C SER A 225 -0.91 -7.87 -27.55
N GLN A 226 -0.11 -6.81 -27.38
CA GLN A 226 1.32 -6.91 -27.05
C GLN A 226 1.51 -7.57 -25.68
N LEU A 227 0.81 -7.07 -24.64
CA LEU A 227 0.89 -7.61 -23.29
C LEU A 227 0.47 -9.09 -23.26
N ASN A 228 -0.62 -9.45 -23.93
CA ASN A 228 -1.08 -10.83 -24.03
C ASN A 228 -0.06 -11.75 -24.71
N MET A 229 0.63 -11.26 -25.75
CA MET A 229 1.73 -12.02 -26.38
C MET A 229 2.85 -12.28 -25.37
N TYR A 230 3.28 -11.27 -24.62
CA TYR A 230 4.31 -11.44 -23.59
C TYR A 230 3.90 -12.43 -22.50
N GLN A 231 2.65 -12.39 -22.04
CA GLN A 231 2.14 -13.38 -21.09
C GLN A 231 2.22 -14.81 -21.62
N ASN A 232 1.85 -15.01 -22.89
CA ASN A 232 1.93 -16.33 -23.53
C ASN A 232 3.38 -16.84 -23.57
N VAL A 233 4.32 -15.98 -23.96
CA VAL A 233 5.74 -16.34 -24.02
C VAL A 233 6.31 -16.63 -22.63
N VAL A 234 5.99 -15.81 -21.63
CA VAL A 234 6.40 -16.07 -20.24
C VAL A 234 5.80 -17.37 -19.72
N ASN A 235 4.54 -17.66 -20.04
CA ASN A 235 3.89 -18.92 -19.67
C ASN A 235 4.55 -20.15 -20.31
N ASP A 236 5.06 -20.01 -21.53
CA ASP A 236 5.70 -21.11 -22.25
C ASP A 236 7.16 -21.32 -21.82
N ILE A 237 7.94 -20.25 -21.70
CA ILE A 237 9.40 -20.31 -21.52
C ILE A 237 9.82 -20.24 -20.04
N LEU A 238 9.19 -19.39 -19.22
CA LEU A 238 9.67 -19.08 -17.87
C LEU A 238 8.83 -19.72 -16.77
N ARG A 239 7.53 -19.88 -16.97
CA ARG A 239 6.61 -20.36 -15.95
C ARG A 239 6.91 -21.79 -15.56
N HIS A 240 7.04 -22.05 -14.25
CA HIS A 240 7.09 -23.42 -13.75
C HIS A 240 5.69 -24.09 -13.86
N PRO A 241 5.59 -25.40 -14.15
CA PRO A 241 4.31 -26.10 -14.28
C PRO A 241 3.38 -26.00 -13.08
N SER A 242 3.93 -25.77 -11.87
CA SER A 242 3.15 -25.61 -10.63
C SER A 242 2.69 -24.17 -10.37
N ASP A 243 3.09 -23.22 -11.21
CA ASP A 243 2.72 -21.83 -11.06
C ASP A 243 1.39 -21.53 -11.77
N ASN A 244 0.69 -20.53 -11.24
CA ASN A 244 -0.51 -19.99 -11.87
C ASN A 244 -0.16 -19.24 -13.18
N PRO A 245 -1.14 -19.03 -14.07
CA PRO A 245 -0.92 -18.25 -15.30
C PRO A 245 -0.38 -16.85 -15.00
N THR A 246 0.51 -16.39 -15.86
CA THR A 246 1.11 -15.06 -15.79
C THR A 246 0.05 -13.97 -15.86
N ILE A 247 0.10 -13.01 -14.95
CA ILE A 247 -0.77 -11.82 -14.97
C ILE A 247 -0.09 -10.69 -15.73
N GLY A 248 -0.83 -10.00 -16.59
CA GLY A 248 -0.40 -8.78 -17.25
C GLY A 248 -0.92 -7.54 -16.52
N LEU A 249 -0.09 -6.52 -16.33
CA LEU A 249 -0.46 -5.21 -15.84
C LEU A 249 -0.01 -4.15 -16.84
N LEU A 250 -0.97 -3.46 -17.43
CA LEU A 250 -0.73 -2.32 -18.31
C LEU A 250 -0.89 -1.03 -17.53
N LEU A 251 0.16 -0.21 -17.48
CA LEU A 251 0.18 1.09 -16.82
C LEU A 251 0.19 2.21 -17.87
N VAL A 252 -0.85 3.03 -17.88
CA VAL A 252 -1.07 4.11 -18.86
C VAL A 252 -1.25 5.46 -18.17
N LYS A 253 -1.14 6.59 -18.89
CA LYS A 253 -1.37 7.92 -18.32
C LYS A 253 -2.84 8.24 -18.10
N GLY A 254 -3.70 7.77 -19.00
CA GLY A 254 -5.13 7.95 -18.91
C GLY A 254 -5.86 6.86 -19.67
N LYS A 255 -7.10 6.61 -19.31
CA LYS A 255 -7.91 5.57 -19.96
C LYS A 255 -9.38 5.95 -19.99
N ASN A 256 -10.10 5.39 -20.96
CA ASN A 256 -11.55 5.34 -20.95
C ASN A 256 -11.98 3.95 -20.53
N GLN A 257 -12.64 3.84 -19.37
CA GLN A 257 -13.03 2.57 -18.77
C GLN A 257 -13.82 1.69 -19.74
N THR A 258 -14.79 2.24 -20.45
CA THR A 258 -15.61 1.49 -21.40
C THR A 258 -14.77 0.91 -22.54
N VAL A 259 -13.79 1.69 -23.04
CA VAL A 259 -12.90 1.21 -24.11
C VAL A 259 -12.02 0.09 -23.58
N VAL A 260 -11.52 0.19 -22.34
CA VAL A 260 -10.71 -0.86 -21.69
C VAL A 260 -11.54 -2.14 -21.52
N GLU A 261 -12.76 -2.05 -21.01
CA GLU A 261 -13.68 -3.19 -20.82
C GLU A 261 -13.92 -3.94 -22.12
N TYR A 262 -14.24 -3.23 -23.21
CA TYR A 262 -14.40 -3.86 -24.53
C TYR A 262 -13.09 -4.46 -25.06
N SER A 263 -11.96 -3.82 -24.80
CA SER A 263 -10.65 -4.30 -25.25
C SER A 263 -10.18 -5.56 -24.51
N LEU A 264 -10.59 -5.72 -23.25
CA LEU A 264 -10.29 -6.91 -22.45
C LEU A 264 -11.21 -8.10 -22.81
N ALA A 265 -12.34 -7.85 -23.46
CA ALA A 265 -13.29 -8.89 -23.80
C ALA A 265 -12.67 -9.93 -24.75
N GLY A 266 -12.78 -11.21 -24.39
CA GLY A 266 -12.31 -12.34 -25.18
C GLY A 266 -10.86 -12.78 -24.90
N TYR A 267 -10.07 -12.02 -24.14
CA TYR A 267 -8.76 -12.49 -23.68
C TYR A 267 -8.90 -13.48 -22.53
N GLN A 268 -8.17 -14.60 -22.62
CA GLN A 268 -8.14 -15.65 -21.61
C GLN A 268 -7.07 -15.44 -20.55
N ASN A 269 -5.98 -14.75 -20.89
CA ASN A 269 -4.96 -14.39 -19.92
C ASN A 269 -5.47 -13.30 -18.97
N PRO A 270 -5.12 -13.37 -17.68
CA PRO A 270 -5.54 -12.35 -16.71
C PRO A 270 -4.78 -11.04 -16.94
N ILE A 271 -5.51 -9.98 -17.25
CA ILE A 271 -4.96 -8.65 -17.56
C ILE A 271 -5.64 -7.60 -16.69
N GLY A 272 -4.83 -6.72 -16.11
CA GLY A 272 -5.27 -5.49 -15.46
C GLY A 272 -4.75 -4.26 -16.19
N VAL A 273 -5.58 -3.21 -16.25
CA VAL A 273 -5.22 -1.90 -16.79
C VAL A 273 -5.43 -0.86 -15.72
N ALA A 274 -4.42 -0.05 -15.45
CA ALA A 274 -4.45 1.01 -14.46
C ALA A 274 -3.77 2.27 -14.97
N GLU A 275 -4.17 3.39 -14.43
CA GLU A 275 -3.45 4.66 -14.63
C GLU A 275 -2.22 4.72 -13.71
N TRP A 276 -1.23 5.47 -14.14
CA TRP A 276 -0.16 5.93 -13.25
C TRP A 276 -0.09 7.45 -13.22
N LYS A 277 0.15 8.01 -12.04
CA LYS A 277 0.19 9.45 -11.79
C LYS A 277 1.45 9.82 -11.03
N ASN A 278 2.05 10.93 -11.40
CA ASN A 278 3.08 11.59 -10.61
C ASN A 278 2.39 12.65 -9.73
N GLN A 279 1.66 12.21 -8.70
CA GLN A 279 1.17 13.15 -7.70
C GLN A 279 2.26 13.30 -6.64
N MET A 280 2.74 14.52 -6.45
CA MET A 280 3.47 14.85 -5.23
C MET A 280 2.51 14.63 -4.05
N VAL A 281 2.65 13.53 -3.35
CA VAL A 281 2.22 13.47 -1.95
C VAL A 281 3.03 14.59 -1.27
N LYS A 282 2.33 15.57 -0.69
CA LYS A 282 2.95 16.72 -0.03
C LYS A 282 4.17 16.25 0.74
N ALA A 283 5.32 16.82 0.41
CA ALA A 283 6.65 16.47 0.86
C ALA A 283 6.68 15.87 2.27
N LEU A 284 7.55 14.88 2.48
CA LEU A 284 7.96 14.39 3.81
C LEU A 284 7.96 15.56 4.80
N PRO A 285 7.36 15.44 5.98
CA PRO A 285 7.45 16.45 7.02
C PRO A 285 8.90 16.90 7.16
N GLU A 286 9.14 18.21 7.27
CA GLU A 286 10.50 18.77 7.36
C GLU A 286 11.34 18.12 8.46
N GLU A 287 10.69 17.62 9.51
CA GLU A 287 11.30 16.83 10.59
C GLU A 287 11.94 15.51 10.13
N LEU A 288 11.51 14.94 9.00
CA LEU A 288 12.11 13.73 8.42
C LEU A 288 13.19 14.07 7.37
N LYS A 289 13.13 15.26 6.78
CA LYS A 289 14.20 15.74 5.90
C LYS A 289 15.48 16.05 6.69
N SER A 290 15.34 16.49 7.93
CA SER A 290 16.48 16.80 8.81
C SER A 290 17.10 15.57 9.50
N SER A 291 16.47 14.40 9.43
CA SER A 291 16.96 13.15 10.04
C SER A 291 17.60 12.18 9.04
N LEU A 292 17.54 12.46 7.75
CA LEU A 292 18.27 11.71 6.73
C LEU A 292 19.57 12.44 6.44
N PRO A 293 20.74 11.80 6.55
CA PRO A 293 22.00 12.41 6.14
C PRO A 293 21.90 12.81 4.66
N SER A 294 22.41 13.99 4.32
CA SER A 294 22.50 14.43 2.93
C SER A 294 23.43 13.51 2.14
N ILE A 295 23.27 13.49 0.82
CA ILE A 295 24.17 12.69 -0.05
C ILE A 295 25.63 13.07 0.21
N GLU A 296 25.90 14.35 0.47
CA GLU A 296 27.24 14.89 0.79
C GLU A 296 27.77 14.41 2.17
N GLU A 297 26.88 14.16 3.13
CA GLU A 297 27.25 13.58 4.44
C GLU A 297 27.52 12.08 4.33
N ILE A 298 26.76 11.36 3.48
CA ILE A 298 26.99 9.93 3.21
C ILE A 298 28.31 9.73 2.43
N GLU A 299 28.59 10.59 1.46
CA GLU A 299 29.85 10.54 0.69
C GLU A 299 31.08 10.83 1.57
N LYS A 300 30.96 11.71 2.55
CA LYS A 300 32.02 12.03 3.51
C LYS A 300 32.33 10.92 4.54
N GLU A 301 31.36 10.06 4.83
CA GLU A 301 31.55 8.90 5.71
C GLU A 301 32.12 7.67 4.96
N LEU A 302 32.11 7.70 3.61
CA LEU A 302 32.64 6.63 2.76
C LEU A 302 34.06 6.92 2.23
N GLU A 303 34.64 8.13 2.47
CA GLU A 303 36.02 8.47 2.28
C GLU A 303 36.88 8.20 3.56
#